data_61221647b9d4afc656f9961d81add7d2
#
_entry.id   61221647b9d4afc656f9961d81add7d2
#
_cell.length_a   1.000
_cell.length_b   1.000
_cell.length_c   1.000
_cell.angle_alpha   90.00
_cell.angle_beta   90.00
_cell.angle_gamma   90.00
#
_symmetry.space_group_name_H-M   'P 1'
#
loop_
_entity.id
_entity.type
_entity.pdbx_description
1 polymer ?
#
loop_
_entity_poly.entity_id
_entity_poly.type
_entity_poly.pdbx_seq_one_letter_code
_entity_poly.pdbx_strand_id
1 'polypeptide(L)'
;RKRANPVASWTFEAIGVPWSIDTPEVLPEGLSASITERIDEFDRTYSRFRDDSLVARVAREPGEYRFPDDITELFDLYSRFYDATGGAISPLVGPALEHWGYDRTYRLVAQAGAPPKVAAFPDVLSLEGVTLQALRPVGIDIGALGKGFLVDQVVELIQAAGVSAGVVDASGDLRHCGGPATRVGLEHPEDPTRVVGVVELSTMSLAASSPSRRQWAPGVHHILDALTGRPTASIRASFVLAESCALADGLATALFVVEPAQLEEYFSFHWVIVDGDGSLRTSAEF
;
A
#
# COMPACT_ATOMS: atom_id res chain seq x y z
N ARG A 1 19.40 14.78 -3.50
CA ARG A 1 18.10 15.49 -3.64
C ARG A 1 18.36 16.91 -4.16
N LYS A 2 18.02 17.20 -5.42
CA LYS A 2 17.64 18.55 -5.84
C LYS A 2 16.24 18.41 -6.42
N ARG A 3 15.24 18.41 -5.54
CA ARG A 3 13.89 18.84 -5.93
C ARG A 3 14.02 20.30 -6.39
N ALA A 4 13.39 20.70 -7.49
CA ALA A 4 13.01 22.09 -7.63
C ALA A 4 12.30 22.43 -6.31
N ASN A 5 12.79 23.42 -5.55
CA ASN A 5 12.24 23.70 -4.22
C ASN A 5 10.73 23.87 -4.35
N PRO A 6 9.88 23.03 -3.71
CA PRO A 6 8.49 23.35 -3.57
C PRO A 6 8.41 24.68 -2.84
N VAL A 7 7.54 25.57 -3.29
CA VAL A 7 7.35 26.86 -2.62
C VAL A 7 6.61 26.65 -1.32
N ALA A 8 5.80 25.59 -1.24
CA ALA A 8 5.07 25.18 -0.04
C ALA A 8 5.20 23.66 0.17
N SER A 9 5.39 23.25 1.43
CA SER A 9 5.43 21.85 1.85
C SER A 9 4.62 21.71 3.13
N TRP A 10 3.66 20.79 3.13
CA TRP A 10 2.90 20.43 4.32
C TRP A 10 3.25 18.99 4.72
N THR A 11 3.76 18.81 5.93
CA THR A 11 4.15 17.51 6.48
C THR A 11 3.33 17.18 7.70
N PHE A 12 2.91 15.92 7.82
CA PHE A 12 2.10 15.42 8.93
C PHE A 12 2.29 13.91 9.08
N GLU A 13 1.76 13.33 10.15
CA GLU A 13 1.73 11.89 10.41
C GLU A 13 0.30 11.38 10.21
N ALA A 14 0.12 10.28 9.44
CA ALA A 14 -1.16 9.64 9.27
C ALA A 14 -1.00 8.15 8.96
N ILE A 15 -1.94 7.32 9.41
CA ILE A 15 -1.95 5.86 9.24
C ILE A 15 -0.60 5.20 9.58
N GLY A 16 0.10 5.75 10.58
CA GLY A 16 1.36 5.23 11.11
C GLY A 16 2.59 5.51 10.25
N VAL A 17 2.54 6.45 9.31
CA VAL A 17 3.69 6.87 8.47
C VAL A 17 3.71 8.39 8.28
N PRO A 18 4.91 8.98 8.05
CA PRO A 18 5.02 10.39 7.67
C PRO A 18 4.50 10.62 6.24
N TRP A 19 3.83 11.74 6.07
CA TRP A 19 3.32 12.26 4.80
C TRP A 19 3.93 13.60 4.48
N SER A 20 4.11 13.88 3.19
CA SER A 20 4.38 15.22 2.69
C SER A 20 3.54 15.53 1.46
N ILE A 21 3.04 16.77 1.39
CA ILE A 21 2.38 17.34 0.22
C ILE A 21 3.19 18.56 -0.19
N ASP A 22 3.85 18.45 -1.32
CA ASP A 22 4.72 19.48 -1.87
C ASP A 22 4.04 20.14 -3.08
N THR A 23 3.74 21.43 -3.02
CA THR A 23 3.04 22.20 -4.07
C THR A 23 3.78 23.49 -4.41
N PRO A 24 3.59 24.08 -5.61
CA PRO A 24 4.18 25.36 -5.96
C PRO A 24 3.69 26.52 -5.10
N GLU A 25 2.46 26.47 -4.62
CA GLU A 25 1.79 27.49 -3.80
C GLU A 25 1.22 26.86 -2.52
N VAL A 26 0.92 27.68 -1.53
CA VAL A 26 0.24 27.25 -0.30
C VAL A 26 -1.11 26.63 -0.66
N LEU A 27 -1.45 25.54 0.01
CA LEU A 27 -2.73 24.88 -0.19
C LEU A 27 -3.90 25.84 0.07
N PRO A 28 -4.99 25.78 -0.72
CA PRO A 28 -6.20 26.53 -0.46
C PRO A 28 -6.72 26.39 0.98
N GLU A 29 -7.34 27.45 1.48
CA GLU A 29 -7.95 27.42 2.83
C GLU A 29 -8.96 26.28 2.95
N GLY A 30 -8.88 25.54 4.06
CA GLY A 30 -9.74 24.40 4.35
C GLY A 30 -9.31 23.07 3.69
N LEU A 31 -8.48 23.07 2.65
CA LEU A 31 -8.09 21.83 1.96
C LEU A 31 -7.34 20.86 2.89
N SER A 32 -6.43 21.36 3.72
CA SER A 32 -5.71 20.53 4.70
C SER A 32 -6.67 19.86 5.69
N ALA A 33 -7.73 20.55 6.11
CA ALA A 33 -8.77 19.98 6.97
C ALA A 33 -9.55 18.88 6.25
N SER A 34 -9.95 19.09 4.99
CA SER A 34 -10.65 18.09 4.18
C SER A 34 -9.78 16.84 3.95
N ILE A 35 -8.48 17.01 3.68
CA ILE A 35 -7.55 15.89 3.56
C ILE A 35 -7.45 15.12 4.88
N THR A 36 -7.29 15.81 6.00
CA THR A 36 -7.23 15.17 7.34
C THR A 36 -8.52 14.39 7.63
N GLU A 37 -9.68 14.97 7.34
CA GLU A 37 -10.97 14.31 7.53
C GLU A 37 -11.10 13.06 6.69
N ARG A 38 -10.69 13.10 5.40
CA ARG A 38 -10.69 11.92 4.51
C ARG A 38 -9.78 10.80 5.03
N ILE A 39 -8.59 11.14 5.51
CA ILE A 39 -7.65 10.19 6.11
C ILE A 39 -8.25 9.55 7.36
N ASP A 40 -8.89 10.33 8.21
CA ASP A 40 -9.55 9.86 9.43
C ASP A 40 -10.75 8.94 9.12
N GLU A 41 -11.53 9.22 8.08
CA GLU A 41 -12.62 8.36 7.62
C GLU A 41 -12.08 7.02 7.10
N PHE A 42 -11.00 7.08 6.31
CA PHE A 42 -10.34 5.90 5.80
C PHE A 42 -9.79 5.01 6.93
N ASP A 43 -9.11 5.61 7.91
CA ASP A 43 -8.58 4.89 9.07
C ASP A 43 -9.71 4.26 9.91
N ARG A 44 -10.81 5.00 10.16
CA ARG A 44 -12.00 4.46 10.85
C ARG A 44 -12.70 3.35 10.08
N THR A 45 -12.57 3.30 8.78
CA THR A 45 -13.18 2.26 7.96
C THR A 45 -12.28 1.03 7.86
N TYR A 46 -11.01 1.21 7.50
CA TYR A 46 -10.16 0.14 7.01
C TYR A 46 -9.02 -0.28 7.96
N SER A 47 -8.78 0.44 9.05
CA SER A 47 -7.66 0.11 9.95
C SER A 47 -7.98 -1.08 10.84
N ARG A 48 -7.27 -2.19 10.68
CA ARG A 48 -7.36 -3.32 11.61
C ARG A 48 -6.70 -3.06 12.97
N PHE A 49 -5.95 -1.96 13.08
CA PHE A 49 -5.31 -1.54 14.33
C PHE A 49 -6.28 -0.79 15.26
N ARG A 50 -7.44 -0.38 14.77
CA ARG A 50 -8.50 0.28 15.54
C ARG A 50 -9.55 -0.74 15.99
N ASP A 51 -10.04 -0.58 17.21
CA ASP A 51 -11.16 -1.40 17.72
C ASP A 51 -12.52 -1.00 17.18
N ASP A 52 -12.66 0.26 16.82
CA ASP A 52 -13.90 0.89 16.38
C ASP A 52 -14.06 0.93 14.86
N SER A 53 -13.08 0.41 14.10
CA SER A 53 -13.15 0.40 12.64
C SER A 53 -14.19 -0.58 12.11
N LEU A 54 -14.61 -0.35 10.85
CA LEU A 54 -15.58 -1.22 10.21
C LEU A 54 -15.00 -2.62 9.95
N VAL A 55 -13.73 -2.71 9.52
CA VAL A 55 -13.05 -4.01 9.34
C VAL A 55 -12.84 -4.75 10.68
N ALA A 56 -12.68 -4.04 11.79
CA ALA A 56 -12.61 -4.65 13.12
C ALA A 56 -13.96 -5.27 13.54
N ARG A 57 -15.08 -4.74 13.07
CA ARG A 57 -16.40 -5.34 13.26
C ARG A 57 -16.56 -6.62 12.44
N VAL A 58 -16.15 -6.60 11.17
CA VAL A 58 -16.14 -7.80 10.29
C VAL A 58 -15.29 -8.92 10.90
N ALA A 59 -14.21 -8.59 11.60
CA ALA A 59 -13.33 -9.56 12.25
C ALA A 59 -13.97 -10.25 13.48
N ARG A 60 -15.06 -9.70 14.04
CA ARG A 60 -15.72 -10.24 15.26
C ARG A 60 -16.90 -11.14 14.94
N GLU A 61 -17.67 -10.80 13.93
CA GLU A 61 -18.93 -11.51 13.65
C GLU A 61 -19.24 -11.54 12.13
N PRO A 62 -19.93 -12.57 11.65
CA PRO A 62 -20.42 -12.61 10.28
C PRO A 62 -21.57 -11.63 10.10
N GLY A 63 -21.82 -11.21 8.86
CA GLY A 63 -22.94 -10.32 8.57
C GLY A 63 -22.76 -9.50 7.32
N GLU A 64 -23.65 -8.54 7.17
CA GLU A 64 -23.63 -7.54 6.11
C GLU A 64 -23.18 -6.19 6.68
N TYR A 65 -22.26 -5.56 5.98
CA TYR A 65 -21.64 -4.32 6.42
C TYR A 65 -21.66 -3.30 5.28
N ARG A 66 -22.32 -2.17 5.51
CA ARG A 66 -22.32 -1.08 4.55
C ARG A 66 -21.02 -0.28 4.69
N PHE A 67 -20.23 -0.27 3.62
CA PHE A 67 -18.99 0.51 3.50
C PHE A 67 -19.24 1.83 2.77
N PRO A 68 -18.29 2.78 2.79
CA PRO A 68 -18.25 3.91 1.86
C PRO A 68 -18.14 3.46 0.41
N ASP A 69 -18.44 4.36 -0.54
CA ASP A 69 -18.51 4.04 -1.97
C ASP A 69 -17.17 3.56 -2.56
N ASP A 70 -16.05 3.98 -1.96
CA ASP A 70 -14.69 3.59 -2.35
C ASP A 70 -14.38 2.10 -2.18
N ILE A 71 -15.19 1.36 -1.41
CA ILE A 71 -15.03 -0.10 -1.25
C ILE A 71 -15.11 -0.83 -2.60
N THR A 72 -15.89 -0.34 -3.54
CA THR A 72 -16.08 -1.00 -4.84
C THR A 72 -14.78 -1.06 -5.63
N GLU A 73 -14.06 0.04 -5.70
CA GLU A 73 -12.76 0.12 -6.38
C GLU A 73 -11.70 -0.68 -5.63
N LEU A 74 -11.65 -0.54 -4.29
CA LEU A 74 -10.71 -1.27 -3.45
C LEU A 74 -10.92 -2.79 -3.54
N PHE A 75 -12.17 -3.26 -3.52
CA PHE A 75 -12.52 -4.67 -3.61
C PHE A 75 -12.21 -5.25 -4.99
N ASP A 76 -12.51 -4.49 -6.06
CA ASP A 76 -12.16 -4.88 -7.45
C ASP A 76 -10.65 -5.03 -7.61
N LEU A 77 -9.88 -4.06 -7.10
CA LEU A 77 -8.43 -4.10 -7.19
C LEU A 77 -7.85 -5.30 -6.41
N TYR A 78 -8.36 -5.60 -5.22
CA TYR A 78 -7.97 -6.82 -4.48
C TYR A 78 -8.36 -8.10 -5.23
N SER A 79 -9.51 -8.15 -5.88
CA SER A 79 -9.94 -9.30 -6.68
C SER A 79 -8.98 -9.55 -7.85
N ARG A 80 -8.59 -8.48 -8.55
CA ARG A 80 -7.61 -8.55 -9.65
C ARG A 80 -6.24 -9.01 -9.17
N PHE A 81 -5.75 -8.50 -8.02
CA PHE A 81 -4.49 -8.96 -7.42
C PHE A 81 -4.57 -10.41 -6.95
N TYR A 82 -5.70 -10.82 -6.38
CA TYR A 82 -5.92 -12.20 -5.96
C TYR A 82 -5.81 -13.15 -7.16
N ASP A 83 -6.47 -12.82 -8.26
CA ASP A 83 -6.44 -13.62 -9.49
C ASP A 83 -5.04 -13.61 -10.13
N ALA A 84 -4.42 -12.44 -10.26
CA ALA A 84 -3.10 -12.29 -10.86
C ALA A 84 -1.99 -13.02 -10.08
N THR A 85 -2.16 -13.21 -8.76
CA THR A 85 -1.16 -13.87 -7.91
C THR A 85 -1.55 -15.27 -7.48
N GLY A 86 -2.66 -15.81 -8.00
CA GLY A 86 -3.20 -17.12 -7.59
C GLY A 86 -3.53 -17.18 -6.10
N GLY A 87 -3.88 -16.03 -5.49
CA GLY A 87 -4.25 -15.91 -4.09
C GLY A 87 -3.10 -15.54 -3.14
N ALA A 88 -1.88 -15.34 -3.62
CA ALA A 88 -0.74 -14.96 -2.78
C ALA A 88 -0.85 -13.52 -2.22
N ILE A 89 -1.56 -12.63 -2.91
CA ILE A 89 -2.03 -11.34 -2.37
C ILE A 89 -3.49 -11.48 -1.99
N SER A 90 -3.80 -11.25 -0.72
CA SER A 90 -5.17 -11.41 -0.18
C SER A 90 -5.41 -10.39 0.94
N PRO A 91 -6.60 -9.75 0.98
CA PRO A 91 -6.97 -8.88 2.10
C PRO A 91 -7.23 -9.67 3.40
N LEU A 92 -7.22 -11.01 3.36
CA LEU A 92 -7.45 -11.86 4.52
C LEU A 92 -6.16 -12.29 5.24
N VAL A 93 -5.03 -11.66 4.93
CA VAL A 93 -3.73 -11.97 5.54
C VAL A 93 -3.60 -11.49 7.01
N GLY A 94 -4.54 -10.67 7.50
CA GLY A 94 -4.53 -10.09 8.84
C GLY A 94 -4.21 -11.08 9.97
N PRO A 95 -4.91 -12.22 10.11
CA PRO A 95 -4.62 -13.21 11.15
C PRO A 95 -3.20 -13.81 11.08
N ALA A 96 -2.64 -13.96 9.87
CA ALA A 96 -1.26 -14.40 9.71
C ALA A 96 -0.25 -13.32 10.17
N LEU A 97 -0.52 -12.05 9.87
CA LEU A 97 0.28 -10.92 10.38
C LEU A 97 0.27 -10.86 11.91
N GLU A 98 -0.89 -11.05 12.54
CA GLU A 98 -1.02 -11.10 14.00
C GLU A 98 -0.28 -12.29 14.62
N HIS A 99 -0.28 -13.45 13.96
CA HIS A 99 0.52 -14.60 14.37
C HIS A 99 2.02 -14.27 14.44
N TRP A 100 2.53 -13.55 13.43
CA TRP A 100 3.91 -13.11 13.39
C TRP A 100 4.22 -11.96 14.36
N GLY A 101 3.21 -11.41 15.05
CA GLY A 101 3.35 -10.34 16.05
C GLY A 101 3.08 -8.94 15.53
N TYR A 102 2.69 -8.80 14.27
CA TYR A 102 2.25 -7.52 13.71
C TYR A 102 0.76 -7.34 13.97
N ASP A 103 0.43 -7.28 15.25
CA ASP A 103 -0.93 -7.09 15.75
C ASP A 103 -1.19 -5.62 16.12
N ARG A 104 -2.43 -5.31 16.53
CA ARG A 104 -2.88 -3.97 16.90
C ARG A 104 -2.10 -3.33 18.06
N THR A 105 -1.43 -4.13 18.88
CA THR A 105 -0.59 -3.65 20.01
C THR A 105 0.88 -3.60 19.65
N TYR A 106 1.23 -3.94 18.40
CA TYR A 106 2.62 -4.03 17.94
C TYR A 106 3.47 -4.88 18.87
N ARG A 107 2.94 -6.07 19.24
CA ARG A 107 3.67 -7.00 20.14
C ARG A 107 5.04 -7.39 19.58
N LEU A 108 5.17 -7.50 18.24
CA LEU A 108 6.40 -7.78 17.49
C LEU A 108 7.11 -9.07 17.95
N VAL A 109 6.33 -10.02 18.43
CA VAL A 109 6.78 -11.35 18.85
C VAL A 109 5.87 -12.39 18.21
N ALA A 110 6.47 -13.28 17.41
CA ALA A 110 5.73 -14.36 16.77
C ALA A 110 5.12 -15.32 17.80
N GLN A 111 3.93 -15.82 17.52
CA GLN A 111 3.29 -16.89 18.28
C GLN A 111 3.97 -18.22 17.96
N ALA A 112 3.90 -19.16 18.90
CA ALA A 112 4.41 -20.52 18.69
C ALA A 112 3.52 -21.29 17.68
N GLY A 113 4.14 -22.17 16.91
CA GLY A 113 3.44 -23.03 15.96
C GLY A 113 3.39 -22.46 14.53
N ALA A 114 2.57 -23.07 13.69
CA ALA A 114 2.37 -22.63 12.33
C ALA A 114 1.38 -21.44 12.27
N PRO A 115 1.55 -20.51 11.30
CA PRO A 115 0.57 -19.46 11.09
C PRO A 115 -0.80 -20.04 10.70
N PRO A 116 -1.91 -19.35 11.00
CA PRO A 116 -3.22 -19.78 10.58
C PRO A 116 -3.30 -19.80 9.04
N LYS A 117 -4.03 -20.78 8.51
CA LYS A 117 -4.31 -20.83 7.07
C LYS A 117 -5.16 -19.62 6.69
N VAL A 118 -4.69 -18.84 5.72
CA VAL A 118 -5.47 -17.74 5.14
C VAL A 118 -6.61 -18.34 4.31
N ALA A 119 -7.81 -17.85 4.54
CA ALA A 119 -8.97 -18.28 3.76
C ALA A 119 -8.88 -17.79 2.31
N ALA A 120 -9.46 -18.55 1.39
CA ALA A 120 -9.68 -18.03 0.05
C ALA A 120 -10.63 -16.83 0.13
N PHE A 121 -10.20 -15.69 -0.35
CA PHE A 121 -10.95 -14.44 -0.26
C PHE A 121 -12.35 -14.54 -0.88
N PRO A 122 -12.54 -15.09 -2.10
CA PRO A 122 -13.86 -15.19 -2.71
C PRO A 122 -14.82 -16.17 -2.02
N ASP A 123 -14.31 -17.10 -1.18
CA ASP A 123 -15.13 -18.09 -0.51
C ASP A 123 -15.85 -17.53 0.73
N VAL A 124 -15.39 -16.39 1.24
CA VAL A 124 -15.87 -15.89 2.56
C VAL A 124 -16.30 -14.43 2.54
N LEU A 125 -15.94 -13.67 1.51
CA LEU A 125 -16.38 -12.29 1.30
C LEU A 125 -17.01 -12.15 -0.08
N SER A 126 -18.10 -11.39 -0.14
CA SER A 126 -18.68 -10.92 -1.40
C SER A 126 -19.14 -9.47 -1.23
N LEU A 127 -19.17 -8.74 -2.33
CA LEU A 127 -19.59 -7.34 -2.36
C LEU A 127 -20.77 -7.17 -3.32
N GLU A 128 -21.86 -6.57 -2.82
CA GLU A 128 -23.00 -6.15 -3.62
C GLU A 128 -23.23 -4.65 -3.44
N GLY A 129 -22.95 -3.88 -4.50
CA GLY A 129 -22.84 -2.43 -4.41
C GLY A 129 -21.79 -2.03 -3.37
N VAL A 130 -22.18 -1.42 -2.27
CA VAL A 130 -21.31 -1.03 -1.16
C VAL A 130 -21.51 -1.90 0.09
N THR A 131 -22.26 -3.00 -0.02
CA THR A 131 -22.53 -3.91 1.07
C THR A 131 -21.60 -5.12 0.98
N LEU A 132 -20.66 -5.20 1.93
CA LEU A 132 -19.77 -6.34 2.08
C LEU A 132 -20.49 -7.39 2.92
N GLN A 133 -20.61 -8.60 2.38
CA GLN A 133 -21.10 -9.77 3.09
C GLN A 133 -19.92 -10.62 3.57
N ALA A 134 -19.84 -10.88 4.86
CA ALA A 134 -18.88 -11.79 5.47
C ALA A 134 -19.60 -13.04 5.99
N LEU A 135 -19.29 -14.20 5.42
CA LEU A 135 -19.92 -15.48 5.79
C LEU A 135 -19.46 -16.00 7.15
N ARG A 136 -18.34 -15.52 7.64
CA ARG A 136 -17.75 -15.80 8.97
C ARG A 136 -16.86 -14.64 9.41
N PRO A 137 -16.45 -14.57 10.69
CA PRO A 137 -15.46 -13.60 11.13
C PRO A 137 -14.16 -13.74 10.33
N VAL A 138 -13.66 -12.63 9.75
CA VAL A 138 -12.42 -12.60 8.98
C VAL A 138 -11.63 -11.33 9.26
N GLY A 139 -10.34 -11.47 9.48
CA GLY A 139 -9.42 -10.35 9.68
C GLY A 139 -8.99 -9.74 8.35
N ILE A 140 -9.57 -8.61 8.00
CA ILE A 140 -9.23 -7.86 6.79
C ILE A 140 -8.01 -6.97 7.08
N ASP A 141 -7.00 -7.06 6.22
CA ASP A 141 -5.84 -6.17 6.18
C ASP A 141 -5.67 -5.66 4.75
N ILE A 142 -5.72 -4.35 4.59
CA ILE A 142 -5.57 -3.72 3.28
C ILE A 142 -4.15 -3.16 3.04
N GLY A 143 -3.19 -3.54 3.86
CA GLY A 143 -1.84 -2.97 3.86
C GLY A 143 -1.03 -3.19 2.59
N ALA A 144 -1.45 -4.10 1.70
CA ALA A 144 -0.75 -4.38 0.44
C ALA A 144 -0.91 -3.27 -0.62
N LEU A 145 -2.02 -2.49 -0.56
CA LEU A 145 -2.29 -1.43 -1.54
C LEU A 145 -3.09 -0.24 -0.95
N GLY A 146 -3.50 -0.35 0.32
CA GLY A 146 -4.37 0.65 0.94
C GLY A 146 -3.72 2.00 1.16
N LYS A 147 -2.39 2.05 1.32
CA LYS A 147 -1.66 3.32 1.47
C LYS A 147 -1.65 4.07 0.14
N GLY A 148 -1.30 3.40 -0.96
CA GLY A 148 -1.37 3.97 -2.31
C GLY A 148 -2.79 4.40 -2.70
N PHE A 149 -3.80 3.63 -2.31
CA PHE A 149 -5.20 3.96 -2.54
C PHE A 149 -5.62 5.26 -1.83
N LEU A 150 -5.18 5.46 -0.59
CA LEU A 150 -5.43 6.71 0.11
C LEU A 150 -4.65 7.89 -0.48
N VAL A 151 -3.43 7.66 -0.99
CA VAL A 151 -2.65 8.70 -1.72
C VAL A 151 -3.43 9.16 -2.96
N ASP A 152 -4.03 8.25 -3.71
CA ASP A 152 -4.85 8.59 -4.88
C ASP A 152 -6.01 9.48 -4.50
N GLN A 153 -6.75 9.15 -3.44
CA GLN A 153 -7.88 9.96 -2.94
C GLN A 153 -7.45 11.35 -2.46
N VAL A 154 -6.28 11.45 -1.81
CA VAL A 154 -5.73 12.76 -1.40
C VAL A 154 -5.38 13.60 -2.62
N VAL A 155 -4.81 13.00 -3.67
CA VAL A 155 -4.52 13.71 -4.93
C VAL A 155 -5.80 14.19 -5.61
N GLU A 156 -6.87 13.39 -5.61
CA GLU A 156 -8.17 13.80 -6.14
C GLU A 156 -8.74 15.02 -5.41
N LEU A 157 -8.67 15.07 -4.08
CA LEU A 157 -9.07 16.24 -3.30
C LEU A 157 -8.25 17.48 -3.67
N ILE A 158 -6.93 17.33 -3.83
CA ILE A 158 -6.01 18.40 -4.22
C ILE A 158 -6.38 18.94 -5.60
N GLN A 159 -6.62 18.06 -6.56
CA GLN A 159 -7.00 18.42 -7.93
C GLN A 159 -8.40 19.05 -7.99
N ALA A 160 -9.37 18.53 -7.23
CA ALA A 160 -10.72 19.09 -7.12
C ALA A 160 -10.71 20.50 -6.51
N ALA A 161 -9.74 20.82 -5.66
CA ALA A 161 -9.53 22.17 -5.13
C ALA A 161 -8.80 23.12 -6.10
N GLY A 162 -8.52 22.68 -7.35
CA GLY A 162 -7.88 23.48 -8.38
C GLY A 162 -6.35 23.52 -8.32
N VAL A 163 -5.72 22.74 -7.44
CA VAL A 163 -4.25 22.63 -7.39
C VAL A 163 -3.80 21.62 -8.44
N SER A 164 -3.13 22.11 -9.49
CA SER A 164 -2.78 21.34 -10.68
C SER A 164 -1.32 20.89 -10.74
N ALA A 165 -0.55 21.15 -9.68
CA ALA A 165 0.87 20.79 -9.62
C ALA A 165 1.30 20.43 -8.19
N GLY A 166 2.15 19.41 -8.08
CA GLY A 166 2.69 18.98 -6.79
C GLY A 166 2.97 17.48 -6.72
N VAL A 167 3.38 17.04 -5.54
CA VAL A 167 3.63 15.63 -5.23
C VAL A 167 3.07 15.32 -3.85
N VAL A 168 2.32 14.23 -3.73
CA VAL A 168 1.95 13.61 -2.46
C VAL A 168 2.89 12.43 -2.24
N ASP A 169 3.48 12.33 -1.05
CA ASP A 169 4.37 11.24 -0.64
C ASP A 169 3.94 10.69 0.72
N ALA A 170 3.53 9.45 0.76
CA ALA A 170 3.17 8.70 1.97
C ALA A 170 4.27 7.67 2.28
N SER A 171 5.47 8.17 2.62
CA SER A 171 6.61 7.31 3.02
C SER A 171 7.02 6.27 1.96
N GLY A 172 7.14 6.72 0.70
CA GLY A 172 7.61 5.89 -0.41
C GLY A 172 6.52 5.50 -1.42
N ASP A 173 5.27 5.84 -1.16
CA ASP A 173 4.20 5.83 -2.15
C ASP A 173 3.94 7.27 -2.58
N LEU A 174 4.26 7.54 -3.83
CA LEU A 174 4.27 8.89 -4.38
C LEU A 174 3.32 8.99 -5.57
N ARG A 175 2.48 10.04 -5.58
CA ARG A 175 1.73 10.43 -6.77
C ARG A 175 1.98 11.88 -7.13
N HIS A 176 2.27 12.09 -8.41
CA HIS A 176 2.47 13.41 -8.98
C HIS A 176 1.11 14.00 -9.39
N CYS A 177 0.82 15.23 -8.93
CA CYS A 177 -0.45 15.90 -9.22
C CYS A 177 -0.43 16.68 -10.55
N GLY A 178 0.73 16.79 -11.20
CA GLY A 178 0.97 17.62 -12.39
C GLY A 178 2.12 18.62 -12.20
N GLY A 179 2.42 19.40 -13.22
CA GLY A 179 3.55 20.33 -13.23
C GLY A 179 4.86 19.70 -13.74
N PRO A 180 6.03 20.30 -13.45
CA PRO A 180 7.33 19.77 -13.88
C PRO A 180 7.64 18.43 -13.24
N ALA A 181 8.30 17.52 -13.98
CA ALA A 181 8.73 16.23 -13.48
C ALA A 181 9.58 16.35 -12.21
N THR A 182 9.36 15.45 -11.26
CA THR A 182 10.07 15.36 -10.00
C THR A 182 11.07 14.21 -10.04
N ARG A 183 12.35 14.48 -9.74
CA ARG A 183 13.36 13.42 -9.63
C ARG A 183 13.28 12.75 -8.28
N VAL A 184 13.04 11.44 -8.28
CA VAL A 184 12.93 10.61 -7.08
C VAL A 184 14.04 9.58 -7.03
N GLY A 185 14.78 9.53 -5.92
CA GLY A 185 15.80 8.51 -5.69
C GLY A 185 15.15 7.23 -5.14
N LEU A 186 15.48 6.10 -5.75
CA LEU A 186 15.09 4.77 -5.26
C LEU A 186 16.05 4.37 -4.13
N GLU A 187 15.58 4.39 -2.89
CA GLU A 187 16.42 4.19 -1.71
C GLU A 187 17.00 2.77 -1.66
N HIS A 188 18.30 2.68 -1.35
CA HIS A 188 18.94 1.38 -1.17
C HIS A 188 18.41 0.69 0.10
N PRO A 189 17.98 -0.60 0.04
CA PRO A 189 17.28 -1.26 1.16
C PRO A 189 18.13 -1.42 2.43
N GLU A 190 19.45 -1.40 2.33
CA GLU A 190 20.37 -1.58 3.46
C GLU A 190 21.12 -0.28 3.85
N ASP A 191 21.06 0.77 3.02
CA ASP A 191 21.74 2.03 3.30
C ASP A 191 20.88 3.22 2.83
N PRO A 192 20.11 3.85 3.73
CA PRO A 192 19.22 4.95 3.37
C PRO A 192 19.94 6.22 2.88
N THR A 193 21.27 6.25 2.96
CA THR A 193 22.07 7.36 2.39
C THR A 193 22.37 7.17 0.92
N ARG A 194 22.11 5.99 0.37
CA ARG A 194 22.36 5.61 -1.03
C ARG A 194 21.06 5.39 -1.79
N VAL A 195 21.16 5.40 -3.10
CA VAL A 195 20.07 5.04 -4.02
C VAL A 195 20.55 3.96 -4.99
N VAL A 196 19.65 3.08 -5.40
CA VAL A 196 19.89 2.08 -6.45
C VAL A 196 19.60 2.62 -7.84
N GLY A 197 18.86 3.72 -7.94
CA GLY A 197 18.47 4.38 -9.18
C GLY A 197 17.80 5.72 -8.92
N VAL A 198 17.49 6.44 -9.99
CA VAL A 198 16.73 7.70 -9.95
C VAL A 198 15.71 7.67 -11.08
N VAL A 199 14.46 8.01 -10.78
CA VAL A 199 13.38 8.12 -11.76
C VAL A 199 12.89 9.57 -11.88
N GLU A 200 12.37 9.93 -13.05
CA GLU A 200 11.64 11.17 -13.26
C GLU A 200 10.13 10.91 -13.22
N LEU A 201 9.50 11.33 -12.13
CA LEU A 201 8.07 11.14 -11.92
C LEU A 201 7.30 12.34 -12.44
N SER A 202 6.38 12.14 -13.38
CA SER A 202 5.58 13.22 -13.99
C SER A 202 4.08 12.89 -14.11
N THR A 203 3.74 11.71 -14.62
CA THR A 203 2.36 11.30 -14.91
C THR A 203 1.98 9.97 -14.25
N MET A 204 2.97 9.22 -13.81
CA MET A 204 2.79 7.94 -13.10
C MET A 204 2.94 8.13 -11.59
N SER A 205 2.54 7.10 -10.87
CA SER A 205 2.80 6.97 -9.44
C SER A 205 4.00 6.06 -9.22
N LEU A 206 4.71 6.25 -8.12
CA LEU A 206 5.81 5.40 -7.68
C LEU A 206 5.47 4.81 -6.32
N ALA A 207 5.62 3.51 -6.16
CA ALA A 207 5.57 2.86 -4.86
C ALA A 207 6.85 2.04 -4.60
N ALA A 208 7.22 1.95 -3.32
CA ALA A 208 8.37 1.21 -2.85
C ALA A 208 8.01 0.29 -1.69
N SER A 209 8.28 -1.01 -1.83
CA SER A 209 8.12 -1.99 -0.76
C SER A 209 9.48 -2.56 -0.35
N SER A 210 9.70 -2.68 0.96
CA SER A 210 10.89 -3.31 1.52
C SER A 210 10.61 -3.89 2.91
N PRO A 211 11.07 -5.13 3.18
CA PRO A 211 11.03 -5.71 4.52
C PRO A 211 11.74 -4.86 5.58
N SER A 212 12.86 -4.21 5.23
CA SER A 212 13.69 -3.44 6.16
C SER A 212 12.94 -2.32 6.89
N ARG A 213 11.86 -1.80 6.31
CA ARG A 213 11.04 -0.74 6.91
C ARG A 213 10.26 -1.21 8.15
N ARG A 214 9.86 -2.51 8.19
CA ARG A 214 9.06 -3.09 9.28
C ARG A 214 9.51 -4.53 9.53
N GLN A 215 10.80 -4.71 9.84
CA GLN A 215 11.38 -5.97 10.26
C GLN A 215 11.67 -5.91 11.76
N TRP A 216 11.16 -6.88 12.54
CA TRP A 216 11.30 -6.92 13.99
C TRP A 216 12.07 -8.14 14.52
N ALA A 217 12.35 -9.11 13.63
CA ALA A 217 13.26 -10.23 13.92
C ALA A 217 13.91 -10.71 12.61
N PRO A 218 15.00 -11.49 12.67
CA PRO A 218 15.61 -12.04 11.46
C PRO A 218 14.59 -12.82 10.62
N GLY A 219 14.34 -12.34 9.40
CA GLY A 219 13.39 -12.94 8.45
C GLY A 219 11.90 -12.79 8.84
N VAL A 220 11.57 -11.95 9.84
CA VAL A 220 10.19 -11.70 10.25
C VAL A 220 9.82 -10.25 10.00
N HIS A 221 8.93 -10.03 9.06
CA HIS A 221 8.46 -8.72 8.60
C HIS A 221 7.01 -8.79 8.09
N HIS A 222 6.46 -7.66 7.68
CA HIS A 222 5.05 -7.50 7.34
C HIS A 222 4.64 -7.98 5.93
N ILE A 223 5.58 -8.28 5.03
CA ILE A 223 5.25 -8.75 3.68
C ILE A 223 5.14 -10.28 3.72
N LEU A 224 3.91 -10.79 3.64
CA LEU A 224 3.60 -12.20 3.73
C LEU A 224 3.07 -12.73 2.38
N ASP A 225 3.40 -13.97 2.08
CA ASP A 225 2.67 -14.75 1.09
C ASP A 225 1.41 -15.33 1.75
N ALA A 226 0.23 -14.96 1.28
CA ALA A 226 -1.04 -15.38 1.85
C ALA A 226 -1.31 -16.89 1.66
N LEU A 227 -0.71 -17.56 0.67
CA LEU A 227 -0.86 -19.01 0.48
C LEU A 227 -0.17 -19.79 1.58
N THR A 228 0.94 -19.30 2.07
CA THR A 228 1.73 -19.95 3.13
C THR A 228 1.52 -19.32 4.52
N GLY A 229 1.04 -18.08 4.58
CA GLY A 229 0.95 -17.25 5.78
C GLY A 229 2.33 -16.87 6.34
N ARG A 230 3.40 -16.93 5.54
CA ARG A 230 4.79 -16.73 5.97
C ARG A 230 5.41 -15.49 5.35
N PRO A 231 6.37 -14.84 6.05
CA PRO A 231 7.19 -13.80 5.46
C PRO A 231 7.95 -14.29 4.23
N THR A 232 8.05 -13.43 3.22
CA THR A 232 8.85 -13.68 2.00
C THR A 232 10.35 -13.52 2.29
N ALA A 233 11.24 -14.04 1.43
CA ALA A 233 12.68 -14.04 1.71
C ALA A 233 13.57 -13.71 0.50
N SER A 234 13.03 -13.73 -0.71
CA SER A 234 13.84 -13.68 -1.94
C SER A 234 14.22 -12.28 -2.38
N ILE A 235 13.46 -11.26 -1.99
CA ILE A 235 13.58 -9.87 -2.45
C ILE A 235 13.84 -8.94 -1.26
N ARG A 236 14.76 -7.97 -1.43
CA ARG A 236 15.08 -6.94 -0.44
C ARG A 236 14.28 -5.66 -0.64
N ALA A 237 14.00 -5.30 -1.89
CA ALA A 237 13.16 -4.15 -2.23
C ALA A 237 12.55 -4.31 -3.61
N SER A 238 11.41 -3.70 -3.81
CA SER A 238 10.78 -3.50 -5.10
C SER A 238 10.39 -2.03 -5.25
N PHE A 239 10.45 -1.53 -6.48
CA PHE A 239 10.00 -0.20 -6.86
C PHE A 239 9.14 -0.35 -8.11
N VAL A 240 7.98 0.29 -8.11
CA VAL A 240 7.03 0.17 -9.20
C VAL A 240 6.55 1.54 -9.64
N LEU A 241 6.53 1.76 -10.96
CA LEU A 241 5.82 2.85 -11.60
C LEU A 241 4.54 2.32 -12.23
N ALA A 242 3.40 2.90 -11.90
CA ALA A 242 2.09 2.58 -12.46
C ALA A 242 1.20 3.83 -12.58
N GLU A 243 0.06 3.69 -13.24
CA GLU A 243 -0.87 4.81 -13.50
C GLU A 243 -1.50 5.39 -12.23
N SER A 244 -1.78 4.56 -11.22
CA SER A 244 -2.28 4.97 -9.91
C SER A 244 -1.35 4.53 -8.79
N CYS A 245 -1.42 5.21 -7.65
CA CYS A 245 -0.60 4.87 -6.49
C CYS A 245 -1.06 3.56 -5.84
N ALA A 246 -2.37 3.29 -5.84
CA ALA A 246 -2.94 2.02 -5.38
C ALA A 246 -2.38 0.83 -6.18
N LEU A 247 -2.34 0.96 -7.51
CA LEU A 247 -1.78 -0.07 -8.38
C LEU A 247 -0.29 -0.25 -8.16
N ALA A 248 0.46 0.85 -8.05
CA ALA A 248 1.91 0.80 -7.80
C ALA A 248 2.23 0.12 -6.44
N ASP A 249 1.52 0.46 -5.35
CA ASP A 249 1.69 -0.10 -4.00
C ASP A 249 1.38 -1.61 -4.00
N GLY A 250 0.23 -2.00 -4.61
CA GLY A 250 -0.16 -3.40 -4.76
C GLY A 250 0.86 -4.22 -5.56
N LEU A 251 1.34 -3.70 -6.68
CA LEU A 251 2.35 -4.36 -7.52
C LEU A 251 3.71 -4.44 -6.80
N ALA A 252 4.14 -3.37 -6.11
CA ALA A 252 5.37 -3.40 -5.34
C ALA A 252 5.33 -4.49 -4.25
N THR A 253 4.17 -4.72 -3.63
CA THR A 253 3.98 -5.83 -2.69
C THR A 253 3.90 -7.18 -3.39
N ALA A 254 3.19 -7.28 -4.54
CA ALA A 254 2.98 -8.53 -5.27
C ALA A 254 4.29 -9.12 -5.84
N LEU A 255 5.25 -8.27 -6.22
CA LEU A 255 6.57 -8.71 -6.68
C LEU A 255 7.35 -9.54 -5.66
N PHE A 256 6.99 -9.50 -4.38
CA PHE A 256 7.58 -10.35 -3.34
C PHE A 256 7.07 -11.79 -3.35
N VAL A 257 5.95 -12.07 -4.01
CA VAL A 257 5.26 -13.36 -3.95
C VAL A 257 5.13 -14.03 -5.32
N VAL A 258 5.22 -13.29 -6.43
CA VAL A 258 5.18 -13.84 -7.80
C VAL A 258 6.21 -13.15 -8.69
N GLU A 259 6.60 -13.82 -9.77
CA GLU A 259 7.51 -13.23 -10.77
C GLU A 259 6.84 -12.13 -11.59
N PRO A 260 7.58 -11.09 -12.02
CA PRO A 260 7.03 -9.96 -12.77
C PRO A 260 6.22 -10.37 -14.01
N ALA A 261 6.69 -11.36 -14.77
CA ALA A 261 6.03 -11.84 -15.99
C ALA A 261 4.57 -12.26 -15.75
N GLN A 262 4.26 -12.83 -14.60
CA GLN A 262 2.89 -13.21 -14.23
C GLN A 262 2.00 -11.98 -14.02
N LEU A 263 2.53 -10.92 -13.39
CA LEU A 263 1.80 -9.67 -13.17
C LEU A 263 1.61 -8.87 -14.47
N GLU A 264 2.59 -8.94 -15.39
CA GLU A 264 2.55 -8.25 -16.69
C GLU A 264 1.43 -8.80 -17.62
N GLU A 265 0.90 -10.00 -17.35
CA GLU A 265 -0.30 -10.52 -18.03
C GLU A 265 -1.59 -9.79 -17.64
N TYR A 266 -1.62 -9.15 -16.48
CA TYR A 266 -2.81 -8.50 -15.89
C TYR A 266 -2.70 -6.99 -15.81
N PHE A 267 -1.46 -6.44 -15.71
CA PHE A 267 -1.20 -5.03 -15.41
C PHE A 267 -0.10 -4.47 -16.30
N SER A 268 -0.22 -3.18 -16.60
CA SER A 268 0.85 -2.41 -17.27
C SER A 268 1.60 -1.59 -16.23
N PHE A 269 2.90 -1.83 -16.06
CA PHE A 269 3.75 -1.16 -15.07
C PHE A 269 5.23 -1.30 -15.42
N HIS A 270 6.07 -0.49 -14.77
CA HIS A 270 7.53 -0.62 -14.83
C HIS A 270 8.04 -0.94 -13.42
N TRP A 271 9.12 -1.70 -13.33
CA TRP A 271 9.59 -2.19 -12.05
C TRP A 271 11.11 -2.31 -11.95
N VAL A 272 11.62 -2.12 -10.72
CA VAL A 272 12.98 -2.49 -10.30
C VAL A 272 12.86 -3.39 -9.08
N ILE A 273 13.61 -4.48 -9.06
CA ILE A 273 13.73 -5.41 -7.94
C ILE A 273 15.18 -5.44 -7.48
N VAL A 274 15.38 -5.39 -6.17
CA VAL A 274 16.65 -5.71 -5.51
C VAL A 274 16.51 -7.11 -4.92
N ASP A 275 17.19 -8.07 -5.52
CA ASP A 275 17.16 -9.47 -5.08
C ASP A 275 17.90 -9.69 -3.75
N GLY A 276 17.71 -10.86 -3.14
CA GLY A 276 18.32 -11.22 -1.86
C GLY A 276 19.85 -11.23 -1.85
N ASP A 277 20.51 -11.40 -3.01
CA ASP A 277 21.95 -11.30 -3.18
C ASP A 277 22.44 -9.86 -3.47
N GLY A 278 21.51 -8.91 -3.62
CA GLY A 278 21.79 -7.50 -3.94
C GLY A 278 21.86 -7.21 -5.44
N SER A 279 21.62 -8.19 -6.31
CA SER A 279 21.52 -7.94 -7.75
C SER A 279 20.25 -7.15 -8.09
N LEU A 280 20.30 -6.41 -9.21
CA LEU A 280 19.17 -5.63 -9.71
C LEU A 280 18.57 -6.30 -10.93
N ARG A 281 17.25 -6.42 -10.93
CA ARG A 281 16.44 -6.75 -12.11
C ARG A 281 15.52 -5.57 -12.42
N THR A 282 15.28 -5.28 -13.69
CA THR A 282 14.39 -4.18 -14.10
C THR A 282 13.55 -4.58 -15.30
N SER A 283 12.37 -3.97 -15.43
CA SER A 283 11.67 -3.95 -16.71
C SER A 283 12.47 -3.17 -17.76
N ALA A 284 12.20 -3.45 -19.05
CA ALA A 284 13.00 -2.88 -20.15
C ALA A 284 12.94 -1.35 -20.26
N GLU A 285 11.90 -0.73 -19.75
CA GLU A 285 11.62 0.72 -19.90
C GLU A 285 11.61 1.47 -18.56
N PHE A 286 12.27 0.93 -17.53
CA PHE A 286 12.32 1.60 -16.21
C PHE A 286 13.40 2.68 -16.16
#